data_c070d1e6260ab93eee5eb471924721ff
#
_entry.id   c070d1e6260ab93eee5eb471924721ff
#
_cell.length_a   1.000
_cell.length_b   1.000
_cell.length_c   1.000
_cell.angle_alpha   90.00
_cell.angle_beta   90.00
_cell.angle_gamma   90.00
#
_symmetry.space_group_name_H-M   'P 1'
#
loop_
_entity.id
_entity.type
_entity.pdbx_description
1 polymer ?
#
loop_
_entity_poly.entity_id
_entity_poly.type
_entity_poly.pdbx_seq_one_letter_code
_entity_poly.pdbx_strand_id
1 'polypeptide(L)'
;MRIQKKIENYWKDRASDYSEAIWKEMESFKKNAWINLIDQYRPAGKPLKVLDIGTGPGFFAMLLSLMGHQVTAIDCTENMIREAKHNTERVDVQVDFHVMDSHNLEFADETFDLILCRNLVWTLRAPMDAYREWHRVLKPKGRLLVFDGNWGLRLHDPEMQRQYEKDKKRAKELGIIDTHDKANMAESDAITKELFLSKVRRPQWDAAALVDCGYDKVFIETDISERVRSEEDKILYRSTPMFMMGAEKK
;
A
#
# COMPACT_ATOMS: atom_id res chain seq x y z
N MET A 1 -2.11 -4.39 -20.99
CA MET A 1 -3.51 -4.87 -20.96
C MET A 1 -3.68 -6.25 -20.29
N ARG A 2 -2.95 -7.32 -20.70
CA ARG A 2 -3.15 -8.67 -20.15
C ARG A 2 -2.82 -8.80 -18.65
N ILE A 3 -1.70 -8.24 -18.17
CA ILE A 3 -1.28 -8.32 -16.76
C ILE A 3 -2.21 -7.53 -15.84
N GLN A 4 -2.65 -6.34 -16.24
CA GLN A 4 -3.60 -5.53 -15.47
C GLN A 4 -4.89 -6.31 -15.19
N LYS A 5 -5.45 -6.97 -16.19
CA LYS A 5 -6.66 -7.78 -16.03
C LYS A 5 -6.50 -8.94 -15.05
N LYS A 6 -5.31 -9.57 -15.01
CA LYS A 6 -5.00 -10.61 -14.01
C LYS A 6 -4.97 -10.04 -12.61
N ILE A 7 -4.34 -8.87 -12.41
CA ILE A 7 -4.27 -8.17 -11.14
C ILE A 7 -5.69 -7.82 -10.65
N GLU A 8 -6.51 -7.20 -11.51
CA GLU A 8 -7.89 -6.83 -11.19
C GLU A 8 -8.73 -8.05 -10.78
N ASN A 9 -8.68 -9.14 -11.56
CA ASN A 9 -9.42 -10.35 -11.25
C ASN A 9 -9.00 -10.94 -9.90
N TYR A 10 -7.70 -11.05 -9.65
CA TYR A 10 -7.16 -11.56 -8.39
C TYR A 10 -7.67 -10.77 -7.18
N TRP A 11 -7.60 -9.43 -7.23
CA TRP A 11 -8.06 -8.59 -6.13
C TRP A 11 -9.58 -8.51 -6.02
N LYS A 12 -10.30 -8.59 -7.15
CA LYS A 12 -11.76 -8.68 -7.17
C LYS A 12 -12.27 -9.85 -6.34
N ASP A 13 -11.66 -11.02 -6.51
CA ASP A 13 -12.10 -12.26 -5.83
C ASP A 13 -11.72 -12.26 -4.34
N ARG A 14 -10.77 -11.43 -3.92
CA ARG A 14 -10.30 -11.31 -2.55
C ARG A 14 -10.94 -10.19 -1.73
N ALA A 15 -11.80 -9.39 -2.30
CA ALA A 15 -12.28 -8.17 -1.67
C ALA A 15 -12.92 -8.42 -0.29
N SER A 16 -13.77 -9.44 -0.17
CA SER A 16 -14.46 -9.76 1.09
C SER A 16 -13.50 -10.26 2.19
N ASP A 17 -12.63 -11.23 1.87
CA ASP A 17 -11.67 -11.77 2.85
C ASP A 17 -10.69 -10.68 3.30
N TYR A 18 -10.28 -9.81 2.37
CA TYR A 18 -9.37 -8.72 2.68
C TYR A 18 -10.05 -7.64 3.52
N SER A 19 -11.36 -7.40 3.30
CA SER A 19 -12.16 -6.50 4.12
C SER A 19 -12.22 -6.95 5.59
N GLU A 20 -12.41 -8.26 5.84
CA GLU A 20 -12.36 -8.82 7.19
C GLU A 20 -10.99 -8.59 7.89
N ALA A 21 -9.89 -8.77 7.14
CA ALA A 21 -8.54 -8.53 7.66
C ALA A 21 -8.33 -7.06 8.03
N ILE A 22 -8.76 -6.14 7.16
CA ILE A 22 -8.70 -4.68 7.39
C ILE A 22 -9.51 -4.29 8.62
N TRP A 23 -10.68 -4.90 8.83
CA TRP A 23 -11.48 -4.61 10.00
C TRP A 23 -10.80 -5.03 11.30
N LYS A 24 -10.14 -6.20 11.32
CA LYS A 24 -9.32 -6.63 12.47
C LYS A 24 -8.17 -5.65 12.75
N GLU A 25 -7.55 -5.08 11.72
CA GLU A 25 -6.54 -4.03 11.90
C GLU A 25 -7.13 -2.76 12.52
N MET A 26 -8.33 -2.35 12.10
CA MET A 26 -9.04 -1.19 12.65
C MET A 26 -9.38 -1.33 14.13
N GLU A 27 -9.66 -2.54 14.61
CA GLU A 27 -9.98 -2.84 16.01
C GLU A 27 -8.74 -3.10 16.87
N SER A 28 -7.54 -3.09 16.29
CA SER A 28 -6.28 -3.39 16.97
C SER A 28 -5.43 -2.15 17.25
N PHE A 29 -4.29 -2.35 17.91
CA PHE A 29 -3.28 -1.30 18.10
C PHE A 29 -2.78 -0.69 16.79
N LYS A 30 -2.88 -1.42 15.66
CA LYS A 30 -2.41 -0.99 14.34
C LYS A 30 -3.09 0.31 13.90
N LYS A 31 -4.37 0.51 14.25
CA LYS A 31 -5.06 1.78 14.00
C LYS A 31 -4.25 2.99 14.48
N ASN A 32 -3.91 3.00 15.77
CA ASN A 32 -3.17 4.12 16.36
C ASN A 32 -1.71 4.17 15.89
N ALA A 33 -1.09 3.02 15.68
CA ALA A 33 0.26 2.93 15.14
C ALA A 33 0.39 3.60 13.77
N TRP A 34 -0.56 3.33 12.87
CA TRP A 34 -0.61 3.94 11.55
C TRP A 34 -0.94 5.44 11.59
N ILE A 35 -1.89 5.86 12.45
CA ILE A 35 -2.19 7.28 12.66
C ILE A 35 -0.92 8.03 13.08
N ASN A 36 -0.19 7.53 14.08
CA ASN A 36 1.03 8.14 14.58
C ASN A 36 2.13 8.20 13.51
N LEU A 37 2.27 7.13 12.71
CA LEU A 37 3.25 7.08 11.65
C LEU A 37 2.93 8.11 10.54
N ILE A 38 1.68 8.16 10.08
CA ILE A 38 1.25 9.12 9.06
C ILE A 38 1.38 10.56 9.58
N ASP A 39 0.96 10.82 10.82
CA ASP A 39 1.01 12.17 11.43
C ASP A 39 2.44 12.72 11.53
N GLN A 40 3.44 11.85 11.73
CA GLN A 40 4.86 12.24 11.76
C GLN A 40 5.36 12.73 10.39
N TYR A 41 4.86 12.16 9.29
CA TYR A 41 5.42 12.39 7.95
C TYR A 41 4.54 13.21 7.01
N ARG A 42 3.25 13.37 7.31
CA ARG A 42 2.36 14.19 6.48
C ARG A 42 2.77 15.68 6.51
N PRO A 43 2.36 16.49 5.51
CA PRO A 43 2.49 17.94 5.58
C PRO A 43 1.79 18.52 6.82
N ALA A 44 2.29 19.66 7.30
CA ALA A 44 1.63 20.41 8.36
C ALA A 44 0.28 20.97 7.88
N GLY A 45 -0.62 21.20 8.84
CA GLY A 45 -1.96 21.76 8.57
C GLY A 45 -3.08 20.73 8.64
N LYS A 46 -4.30 21.24 8.78
CA LYS A 46 -5.58 20.49 8.73
C LYS A 46 -6.69 21.44 8.30
N PRO A 47 -7.70 20.96 7.55
CA PRO A 47 -7.73 19.67 6.85
C PRO A 47 -6.79 19.65 5.63
N LEU A 48 -6.22 18.50 5.31
CA LEU A 48 -5.50 18.25 4.06
C LEU A 48 -6.47 17.63 3.04
N LYS A 49 -6.25 17.91 1.74
CA LYS A 49 -6.82 17.10 0.65
C LYS A 49 -5.91 15.90 0.41
N VAL A 50 -6.42 14.71 0.65
CA VAL A 50 -5.63 13.48 0.62
C VAL A 50 -6.14 12.54 -0.46
N LEU A 51 -5.22 11.90 -1.18
CA LEU A 51 -5.51 10.81 -2.11
C LEU A 51 -4.95 9.49 -1.55
N ASP A 52 -5.82 8.53 -1.29
CA ASP A 52 -5.47 7.15 -0.95
C ASP A 52 -5.52 6.29 -2.21
N ILE A 53 -4.36 5.88 -2.74
CA ILE A 53 -4.25 5.13 -3.99
C ILE A 53 -4.16 3.63 -3.70
N GLY A 54 -5.02 2.84 -4.36
CA GLY A 54 -5.14 1.41 -4.09
C GLY A 54 -5.70 1.19 -2.67
N THR A 55 -6.76 1.91 -2.36
CA THR A 55 -7.37 1.96 -1.03
C THR A 55 -7.83 0.57 -0.53
N GLY A 56 -8.05 -0.39 -1.47
CA GLY A 56 -8.62 -1.68 -1.15
C GLY A 56 -9.93 -1.53 -0.37
N PRO A 57 -10.13 -2.23 0.77
CA PRO A 57 -11.31 -2.08 1.60
C PRO A 57 -11.31 -0.82 2.49
N GLY A 58 -10.45 0.18 2.23
CA GLY A 58 -10.57 1.51 2.80
C GLY A 58 -9.83 1.76 4.10
N PHE A 59 -8.80 0.99 4.46
CA PHE A 59 -8.11 1.16 5.76
C PHE A 59 -7.56 2.58 5.95
N PHE A 60 -6.73 3.07 5.03
CA PHE A 60 -6.19 4.42 5.13
C PHE A 60 -7.25 5.49 4.89
N ALA A 61 -8.20 5.24 4.00
CA ALA A 61 -9.33 6.15 3.79
C ALA A 61 -10.10 6.42 5.09
N MET A 62 -10.41 5.36 5.87
CA MET A 62 -11.03 5.50 7.20
C MET A 62 -10.14 6.27 8.18
N LEU A 63 -8.84 5.90 8.30
CA LEU A 63 -7.94 6.55 9.25
C LEU A 63 -7.79 8.05 8.98
N LEU A 64 -7.56 8.42 7.72
CA LEU A 64 -7.34 9.81 7.31
C LEU A 64 -8.61 10.66 7.49
N SER A 65 -9.78 10.07 7.24
CA SER A 65 -11.05 10.74 7.49
C SER A 65 -11.30 10.94 8.98
N LEU A 66 -11.00 9.94 9.82
CA LEU A 66 -11.03 10.06 11.30
C LEU A 66 -10.01 11.09 11.83
N MET A 67 -8.91 11.30 11.13
CA MET A 67 -7.94 12.38 11.43
C MET A 67 -8.45 13.76 11.03
N GLY A 68 -9.61 13.88 10.38
CA GLY A 68 -10.24 15.12 9.96
C GLY A 68 -9.74 15.68 8.63
N HIS A 69 -9.25 14.81 7.75
CA HIS A 69 -8.83 15.17 6.40
C HIS A 69 -9.96 15.00 5.37
N GLN A 70 -9.87 15.71 4.24
CA GLN A 70 -10.72 15.51 3.07
C GLN A 70 -10.12 14.41 2.21
N VAL A 71 -10.77 13.23 2.20
CA VAL A 71 -10.19 12.03 1.59
C VAL A 71 -10.90 11.68 0.29
N THR A 72 -10.11 11.58 -0.78
CA THR A 72 -10.46 10.89 -2.01
C THR A 72 -9.71 9.55 -2.02
N ALA A 73 -10.38 8.48 -2.39
CA ALA A 73 -9.78 7.15 -2.38
C ALA A 73 -10.09 6.40 -3.68
N ILE A 74 -9.07 5.78 -4.26
CA ILE A 74 -9.22 5.05 -5.53
C ILE A 74 -8.76 3.61 -5.42
N ASP A 75 -9.43 2.75 -6.17
CA ASP A 75 -8.99 1.37 -6.44
C ASP A 75 -9.40 0.99 -7.86
N CYS A 76 -8.65 0.07 -8.49
CA CYS A 76 -8.95 -0.39 -9.84
C CYS A 76 -10.12 -1.40 -9.90
N THR A 77 -10.64 -1.85 -8.75
CA THR A 77 -11.70 -2.86 -8.68
C THR A 77 -12.96 -2.33 -7.98
N GLU A 78 -14.12 -2.52 -8.61
CA GLU A 78 -15.41 -2.14 -8.02
C GLU A 78 -15.69 -2.87 -6.70
N ASN A 79 -15.24 -4.13 -6.59
CA ASN A 79 -15.47 -4.92 -5.37
C ASN A 79 -14.74 -4.31 -4.17
N MET A 80 -13.50 -3.85 -4.33
CA MET A 80 -12.76 -3.16 -3.27
C MET A 80 -13.45 -1.86 -2.87
N ILE A 81 -13.86 -1.05 -3.84
CA ILE A 81 -14.59 0.21 -3.57
C ILE A 81 -15.91 -0.06 -2.84
N ARG A 82 -16.63 -1.13 -3.18
CA ARG A 82 -17.86 -1.51 -2.47
C ARG A 82 -17.58 -1.85 -1.00
N GLU A 83 -16.56 -2.67 -0.75
CA GLU A 83 -16.14 -2.99 0.62
C GLU A 83 -15.68 -1.74 1.38
N ALA A 84 -14.91 -0.86 0.74
CA ALA A 84 -14.45 0.38 1.34
C ALA A 84 -15.62 1.30 1.76
N LYS A 85 -16.63 1.45 0.92
CA LYS A 85 -17.86 2.20 1.23
C LYS A 85 -18.57 1.61 2.44
N HIS A 86 -18.77 0.29 2.45
CA HIS A 86 -19.40 -0.39 3.59
C HIS A 86 -18.61 -0.19 4.89
N ASN A 87 -17.27 -0.27 4.83
CA ASN A 87 -16.42 -0.08 6.00
C ASN A 87 -16.44 1.36 6.51
N THR A 88 -16.47 2.36 5.64
CA THR A 88 -16.57 3.78 6.04
C THR A 88 -17.91 4.12 6.68
N GLU A 89 -19.02 3.51 6.23
CA GLU A 89 -20.34 3.63 6.88
C GLU A 89 -20.30 3.13 8.33
N ARG A 90 -19.58 2.04 8.63
CA ARG A 90 -19.47 1.47 9.99
C ARG A 90 -18.76 2.40 10.98
N VAL A 91 -17.90 3.29 10.52
CA VAL A 91 -17.16 4.26 11.36
C VAL A 91 -17.68 5.69 11.20
N ASP A 92 -18.79 5.87 10.49
CA ASP A 92 -19.48 7.15 10.25
C ASP A 92 -18.52 8.24 9.71
N VAL A 93 -17.77 7.90 8.66
CA VAL A 93 -16.91 8.86 7.97
C VAL A 93 -17.25 8.96 6.48
N GLN A 94 -16.96 10.12 5.90
CA GLN A 94 -17.20 10.37 4.48
C GLN A 94 -15.90 10.37 3.70
N VAL A 95 -15.90 9.65 2.58
CA VAL A 95 -14.78 9.51 1.64
C VAL A 95 -15.34 9.57 0.23
N ASP A 96 -14.64 10.28 -0.65
CA ASP A 96 -14.96 10.34 -2.09
C ASP A 96 -14.28 9.16 -2.82
N PHE A 97 -15.06 8.15 -3.20
CA PHE A 97 -14.55 6.90 -3.77
C PHE A 97 -14.72 6.83 -5.29
N HIS A 98 -13.63 6.45 -6.00
CA HIS A 98 -13.66 6.21 -7.45
C HIS A 98 -13.03 4.87 -7.83
N VAL A 99 -13.61 4.21 -8.83
CA VAL A 99 -12.95 3.10 -9.52
C VAL A 99 -12.04 3.71 -10.59
N MET A 100 -10.71 3.61 -10.41
CA MET A 100 -9.75 4.33 -11.23
C MET A 100 -8.41 3.60 -11.31
N ASP A 101 -7.74 3.69 -12.46
CA ASP A 101 -6.38 3.19 -12.66
C ASP A 101 -5.36 4.18 -12.09
N SER A 102 -4.51 3.72 -11.18
CA SER A 102 -3.45 4.52 -10.55
C SER A 102 -2.41 5.10 -11.52
N HIS A 103 -2.37 4.61 -12.76
CA HIS A 103 -1.49 5.12 -13.81
C HIS A 103 -2.10 6.24 -14.65
N ASN A 104 -3.38 6.53 -14.48
CA ASN A 104 -4.09 7.57 -15.23
C ASN A 104 -5.17 8.17 -14.33
N LEU A 105 -4.83 9.24 -13.62
CA LEU A 105 -5.69 9.87 -12.64
C LEU A 105 -6.53 10.98 -13.29
N GLU A 106 -7.85 10.87 -13.15
CA GLU A 106 -8.81 11.86 -13.70
C GLU A 106 -8.94 13.08 -12.77
N PHE A 107 -7.83 13.52 -12.18
CA PHE A 107 -7.77 14.71 -11.34
C PHE A 107 -6.91 15.78 -12.00
N ALA A 108 -7.21 17.05 -11.70
CA ALA A 108 -6.39 18.16 -12.13
C ALA A 108 -4.99 18.12 -11.52
N ASP A 109 -4.03 18.77 -12.16
CA ASP A 109 -2.70 18.98 -11.59
C ASP A 109 -2.81 19.66 -10.24
N GLU A 110 -1.88 19.35 -9.36
CA GLU A 110 -1.72 20.03 -8.06
C GLU A 110 -3.00 20.07 -7.21
N THR A 111 -3.71 18.95 -7.16
CA THR A 111 -4.98 18.81 -6.43
C THR A 111 -4.79 18.44 -4.96
N PHE A 112 -3.83 17.55 -4.65
CA PHE A 112 -3.70 16.93 -3.34
C PHE A 112 -2.51 17.44 -2.54
N ASP A 113 -2.70 17.61 -1.23
CA ASP A 113 -1.64 17.98 -0.29
C ASP A 113 -0.82 16.76 0.15
N LEU A 114 -1.47 15.59 0.18
CA LEU A 114 -0.89 14.30 0.58
C LEU A 114 -1.41 13.20 -0.35
N ILE A 115 -0.51 12.40 -0.85
CA ILE A 115 -0.82 11.14 -1.54
C ILE A 115 -0.20 10.01 -0.73
N LEU A 116 -0.93 8.92 -0.55
CA LEU A 116 -0.36 7.75 0.11
C LEU A 116 -0.91 6.45 -0.50
N CYS A 117 -0.14 5.38 -0.29
CA CYS A 117 -0.56 4.04 -0.64
C CYS A 117 0.11 3.01 0.27
N ARG A 118 -0.54 1.87 0.47
CA ARG A 118 -0.01 0.75 1.25
C ARG A 118 -0.16 -0.56 0.48
N ASN A 119 0.94 -1.33 0.38
CA ASN A 119 0.97 -2.63 -0.30
C ASN A 119 0.46 -2.57 -1.76
N LEU A 120 0.71 -1.47 -2.45
CA LEU A 120 0.24 -1.24 -3.81
C LEU A 120 1.36 -1.27 -4.84
N VAL A 121 2.45 -0.54 -4.60
CA VAL A 121 3.46 -0.24 -5.64
C VAL A 121 4.06 -1.52 -6.22
N TRP A 122 4.26 -2.55 -5.42
CA TRP A 122 4.77 -3.84 -5.87
C TRP A 122 3.92 -4.50 -6.96
N THR A 123 2.64 -4.13 -7.09
CA THR A 123 1.69 -4.67 -8.08
C THR A 123 1.63 -3.84 -9.37
N LEU A 124 2.28 -2.68 -9.42
CA LEU A 124 2.16 -1.78 -10.56
C LEU A 124 2.82 -2.35 -11.82
N ARG A 125 2.10 -2.30 -12.94
CA ARG A 125 2.60 -2.74 -14.26
C ARG A 125 3.66 -1.81 -14.85
N ALA A 126 3.55 -0.51 -14.55
CA ALA A 126 4.44 0.55 -15.02
C ALA A 126 4.69 1.58 -13.90
N PRO A 127 5.55 1.25 -12.90
CA PRO A 127 5.68 2.06 -11.70
C PRO A 127 6.21 3.47 -11.95
N MET A 128 7.09 3.68 -12.97
CA MET A 128 7.54 5.02 -13.34
C MET A 128 6.41 5.92 -13.84
N ASP A 129 5.48 5.36 -14.62
CA ASP A 129 4.34 6.13 -15.14
C ASP A 129 3.38 6.50 -14.00
N ALA A 130 3.14 5.58 -13.06
CA ALA A 130 2.35 5.86 -11.88
C ALA A 130 2.99 6.96 -11.02
N TYR A 131 4.31 6.91 -10.76
CA TYR A 131 4.99 7.94 -9.97
C TYR A 131 4.96 9.32 -10.64
N ARG A 132 5.07 9.41 -11.99
CA ARG A 132 4.90 10.68 -12.72
C ARG A 132 3.50 11.23 -12.59
N GLU A 133 2.50 10.36 -12.69
CA GLU A 133 1.10 10.75 -12.57
C GLU A 133 0.76 11.21 -11.14
N TRP A 134 1.28 10.54 -10.13
CA TRP A 134 1.12 10.95 -8.73
C TRP A 134 1.83 12.28 -8.45
N HIS A 135 3.02 12.49 -9.05
CA HIS A 135 3.70 13.78 -8.98
C HIS A 135 2.89 14.90 -9.63
N ARG A 136 2.23 14.64 -10.77
CA ARG A 136 1.41 15.64 -11.46
C ARG A 136 0.27 16.15 -10.58
N VAL A 137 -0.47 15.26 -9.94
CA VAL A 137 -1.64 15.63 -9.12
C VAL A 137 -1.28 16.09 -7.70
N LEU A 138 -0.03 15.92 -7.28
CA LEU A 138 0.48 16.40 -5.99
C LEU A 138 0.79 17.90 -6.09
N LYS A 139 0.37 18.69 -5.10
CA LYS A 139 0.68 20.13 -4.98
C LYS A 139 2.16 20.36 -4.71
N PRO A 140 2.68 21.56 -5.04
CA PRO A 140 3.96 22.03 -4.49
C PRO A 140 3.99 21.92 -2.97
N LYS A 141 5.10 21.44 -2.40
CA LYS A 141 5.29 21.09 -0.97
C LYS A 141 4.36 19.98 -0.45
N GLY A 142 3.57 19.37 -1.33
CA GLY A 142 2.81 18.15 -1.02
C GLY A 142 3.75 16.96 -0.86
N ARG A 143 3.25 15.91 -0.19
CA ARG A 143 4.02 14.68 0.07
C ARG A 143 3.35 13.45 -0.48
N LEU A 144 4.18 12.57 -1.01
CA LEU A 144 3.85 11.16 -1.28
C LEU A 144 4.40 10.31 -0.14
N LEU A 145 3.58 9.40 0.42
CA LEU A 145 4.01 8.38 1.37
C LEU A 145 3.66 6.98 0.83
N VAL A 146 4.68 6.15 0.67
CA VAL A 146 4.55 4.77 0.20
C VAL A 146 4.96 3.82 1.32
N PHE A 147 4.06 2.90 1.69
CA PHE A 147 4.30 1.85 2.67
C PHE A 147 4.22 0.50 1.96
N ASP A 148 5.37 -0.20 1.85
CA ASP A 148 5.44 -1.41 1.03
C ASP A 148 6.53 -2.38 1.52
N GLY A 149 6.70 -3.50 0.84
CA GLY A 149 7.72 -4.51 1.11
C GLY A 149 8.23 -5.17 -0.17
N ASN A 150 9.29 -5.97 -0.04
CA ASN A 150 9.86 -6.74 -1.16
C ASN A 150 9.08 -8.07 -1.36
N TRP A 151 7.74 -8.00 -1.49
CA TRP A 151 6.85 -9.17 -1.48
C TRP A 151 7.16 -10.22 -2.55
N GLY A 152 7.56 -9.77 -3.75
CA GLY A 152 7.85 -10.63 -4.90
C GLY A 152 9.31 -11.02 -5.06
N LEU A 153 10.25 -10.36 -4.35
CA LEU A 153 11.69 -10.54 -4.60
C LEU A 153 12.15 -11.99 -4.37
N ARG A 154 11.55 -12.70 -3.43
CA ARG A 154 11.80 -14.12 -3.15
C ARG A 154 11.64 -15.02 -4.37
N LEU A 155 10.81 -14.64 -5.34
CA LEU A 155 10.56 -15.41 -6.56
C LEU A 155 11.72 -15.36 -7.56
N HIS A 156 12.67 -14.45 -7.33
CA HIS A 156 13.84 -14.21 -8.19
C HIS A 156 15.18 -14.24 -7.40
N ASP A 157 15.14 -14.23 -6.07
CA ASP A 157 16.31 -14.27 -5.19
C ASP A 157 16.25 -15.55 -4.33
N PRO A 158 17.11 -16.56 -4.59
CA PRO A 158 17.09 -17.83 -3.86
C PRO A 158 17.37 -17.69 -2.35
N GLU A 159 18.12 -16.67 -1.93
CA GLU A 159 18.36 -16.43 -0.51
C GLU A 159 17.11 -15.92 0.19
N MET A 160 16.42 -14.95 -0.42
CA MET A 160 15.13 -14.46 0.06
C MET A 160 14.09 -15.58 0.13
N GLN A 161 14.07 -16.49 -0.85
CA GLN A 161 13.18 -17.65 -0.82
C GLN A 161 13.48 -18.57 0.36
N ARG A 162 14.74 -18.88 0.62
CA ARG A 162 15.17 -19.69 1.77
C ARG A 162 14.78 -19.04 3.10
N GLN A 163 14.93 -17.72 3.22
CA GLN A 163 14.53 -17.01 4.45
C GLN A 163 13.01 -17.02 4.63
N TYR A 164 12.24 -16.77 3.58
CA TYR A 164 10.79 -16.86 3.59
C TYR A 164 10.29 -18.24 4.07
N GLU A 165 10.89 -19.32 3.54
CA GLU A 165 10.54 -20.69 3.95
C GLU A 165 10.86 -20.97 5.43
N LYS A 166 11.98 -20.43 5.94
CA LYS A 166 12.32 -20.52 7.38
C LYS A 166 11.31 -19.78 8.24
N ASP A 167 10.88 -18.57 7.84
CA ASP A 167 9.91 -17.78 8.58
C ASP A 167 8.54 -18.49 8.61
N LYS A 168 8.08 -19.02 7.49
CA LYS A 168 6.86 -19.82 7.42
C LYS A 168 6.92 -21.09 8.29
N LYS A 169 8.04 -21.81 8.25
CA LYS A 169 8.25 -22.96 9.12
C LYS A 169 8.19 -22.57 10.58
N ARG A 170 8.89 -21.49 10.96
CA ARG A 170 8.90 -21.00 12.35
C ARG A 170 7.53 -20.56 12.82
N ALA A 171 6.78 -19.84 12.00
CA ALA A 171 5.40 -19.46 12.32
C ALA A 171 4.52 -20.68 12.57
N LYS A 172 4.61 -21.70 11.72
CA LYS A 172 3.85 -22.96 11.87
C LYS A 172 4.22 -23.69 13.17
N GLU A 173 5.51 -23.75 13.54
CA GLU A 173 5.96 -24.36 14.79
C GLU A 173 5.40 -23.65 16.03
N LEU A 174 5.14 -22.35 15.92
CA LEU A 174 4.56 -21.51 16.98
C LEU A 174 3.03 -21.46 16.94
N GLY A 175 2.38 -22.14 16.00
CA GLY A 175 0.92 -22.11 15.84
C GLY A 175 0.38 -20.78 15.32
N ILE A 176 1.23 -19.94 14.72
CA ILE A 176 0.83 -18.67 14.13
C ILE A 176 0.11 -18.94 12.81
N ILE A 177 -1.11 -18.41 12.69
CA ILE A 177 -1.93 -18.56 11.50
C ILE A 177 -1.62 -17.39 10.55
N ASP A 178 -1.16 -17.71 9.35
CA ASP A 178 -1.06 -16.70 8.29
C ASP A 178 -2.45 -16.43 7.71
N THR A 179 -2.97 -15.24 7.95
CA THR A 179 -4.27 -14.81 7.42
C THR A 179 -4.28 -14.69 5.90
N HIS A 180 -3.10 -14.67 5.26
CA HIS A 180 -2.96 -14.67 3.81
C HIS A 180 -2.95 -16.08 3.20
N ASP A 181 -2.87 -17.14 4.00
CA ASP A 181 -2.91 -18.54 3.50
C ASP A 181 -4.22 -18.92 2.80
N LYS A 182 -5.31 -18.16 3.02
CA LYS A 182 -6.55 -18.28 2.24
C LYS A 182 -6.41 -17.79 0.78
N ALA A 183 -5.32 -17.08 0.47
CA ALA A 183 -5.04 -16.62 -0.87
C ALA A 183 -4.61 -17.78 -1.77
N ASN A 184 -4.99 -17.70 -3.04
CA ASN A 184 -4.37 -18.55 -4.07
C ASN A 184 -2.93 -18.10 -4.30
N MET A 185 -2.00 -18.60 -3.47
CA MET A 185 -0.59 -18.22 -3.52
C MET A 185 0.05 -18.54 -4.87
N ALA A 186 -0.35 -19.63 -5.51
CA ALA A 186 0.18 -20.03 -6.82
C ALA A 186 -0.19 -19.00 -7.91
N GLU A 187 -1.43 -18.50 -7.87
CA GLU A 187 -1.89 -17.45 -8.80
C GLU A 187 -1.21 -16.13 -8.51
N SER A 188 -1.12 -15.73 -7.24
CA SER A 188 -0.40 -14.54 -6.80
C SER A 188 1.07 -14.56 -7.26
N ASP A 189 1.77 -15.65 -7.05
CA ASP A 189 3.17 -15.83 -7.45
C ASP A 189 3.33 -15.80 -8.98
N ALA A 190 2.39 -16.39 -9.73
CA ALA A 190 2.40 -16.37 -11.19
C ALA A 190 2.23 -14.93 -11.74
N ILE A 191 1.33 -14.14 -11.16
CA ILE A 191 1.16 -12.73 -11.51
C ILE A 191 2.42 -11.94 -11.13
N THR A 192 2.89 -12.11 -9.89
CA THR A 192 4.02 -11.36 -9.32
C THR A 192 5.30 -11.57 -10.12
N LYS A 193 5.57 -12.78 -10.60
CA LYS A 193 6.73 -13.10 -11.45
C LYS A 193 6.78 -12.29 -12.75
N GLU A 194 5.64 -11.87 -13.28
CA GLU A 194 5.59 -11.06 -14.50
C GLU A 194 5.91 -9.58 -14.21
N LEU A 195 5.77 -9.10 -12.96
CA LEU A 195 5.91 -7.71 -12.59
C LEU A 195 7.38 -7.29 -12.47
N PHE A 196 7.67 -6.06 -12.90
CA PHE A 196 9.03 -5.51 -12.87
C PHE A 196 9.58 -5.42 -11.44
N LEU A 197 8.79 -4.94 -10.49
CA LEU A 197 9.24 -4.69 -9.11
C LEU A 197 9.50 -5.96 -8.30
N SER A 198 9.07 -7.13 -8.79
CA SER A 198 9.46 -8.41 -8.18
C SER A 198 10.92 -8.79 -8.41
N LYS A 199 11.59 -8.12 -9.36
CA LYS A 199 12.96 -8.44 -9.82
C LYS A 199 14.01 -7.47 -9.30
N VAL A 200 13.59 -6.40 -8.64
CA VAL A 200 14.49 -5.34 -8.16
C VAL A 200 14.37 -5.15 -6.65
N ARG A 201 15.46 -4.73 -6.03
CA ARG A 201 15.46 -4.42 -4.60
C ARG A 201 14.85 -3.07 -4.34
N ARG A 202 13.90 -3.05 -3.45
CA ARG A 202 13.21 -1.86 -2.95
C ARG A 202 13.59 -1.65 -1.48
N PRO A 203 13.63 -0.41 -1.00
CA PRO A 203 13.20 0.86 -1.64
C PRO A 203 14.28 1.55 -2.49
N GLN A 204 15.44 0.94 -2.73
CA GLN A 204 16.55 1.58 -3.46
C GLN A 204 16.15 2.00 -4.87
N TRP A 205 15.49 1.09 -5.61
CA TRP A 205 15.01 1.40 -6.95
C TRP A 205 13.99 2.54 -6.94
N ASP A 206 13.07 2.52 -6.00
CA ASP A 206 12.01 3.53 -5.88
C ASP A 206 12.59 4.91 -5.58
N ALA A 207 13.63 5.00 -4.75
CA ALA A 207 14.28 6.27 -4.43
C ALA A 207 14.84 6.94 -5.69
N ALA A 208 15.53 6.18 -6.55
CA ALA A 208 16.03 6.68 -7.83
C ALA A 208 14.86 7.08 -8.75
N ALA A 209 13.84 6.23 -8.85
CA ALA A 209 12.66 6.47 -9.67
C ALA A 209 11.91 7.76 -9.26
N LEU A 210 11.78 8.02 -7.97
CA LEU A 210 11.13 9.24 -7.46
C LEU A 210 11.92 10.49 -7.82
N VAL A 211 13.26 10.45 -7.69
CA VAL A 211 14.13 11.56 -8.13
C VAL A 211 13.99 11.81 -9.64
N ASP A 212 14.00 10.74 -10.45
CA ASP A 212 13.82 10.82 -11.91
C ASP A 212 12.42 11.34 -12.30
N CYS A 213 11.42 11.15 -11.45
CA CYS A 213 10.06 11.70 -11.64
C CYS A 213 9.92 13.15 -11.18
N GLY A 214 10.98 13.78 -10.66
CA GLY A 214 11.00 15.21 -10.31
C GLY A 214 10.65 15.55 -8.86
N TYR A 215 10.61 14.57 -7.96
CA TYR A 215 10.49 14.86 -6.54
C TYR A 215 11.77 15.48 -6.01
N ASP A 216 11.64 16.56 -5.21
CA ASP A 216 12.77 17.37 -4.72
C ASP A 216 13.48 16.75 -3.50
N LYS A 217 12.72 16.05 -2.66
CA LYS A 217 13.24 15.36 -1.50
C LYS A 217 12.70 13.93 -1.47
N VAL A 218 13.57 12.98 -1.13
CA VAL A 218 13.19 11.58 -0.86
C VAL A 218 13.79 11.19 0.48
N PHE A 219 12.99 10.56 1.33
CA PHE A 219 13.40 10.04 2.63
C PHE A 219 12.83 8.64 2.84
N ILE A 220 13.56 7.79 3.59
CA ILE A 220 13.27 6.37 3.70
C ILE A 220 13.45 5.90 5.14
N GLU A 221 12.46 5.16 5.66
CA GLU A 221 12.63 4.23 6.76
C GLU A 221 12.65 2.81 6.17
N THR A 222 13.78 2.12 6.26
CA THR A 222 13.98 0.82 5.62
C THR A 222 13.25 -0.33 6.32
N ASP A 223 12.83 -0.12 7.57
CA ASP A 223 12.01 -1.05 8.35
C ASP A 223 11.13 -0.30 9.34
N ILE A 224 9.83 -0.35 9.13
CA ILE A 224 8.80 0.17 10.04
C ILE A 224 8.05 -0.94 10.76
N SER A 225 8.49 -2.20 10.63
CA SER A 225 7.77 -3.37 11.15
C SER A 225 7.56 -3.31 12.66
N GLU A 226 8.54 -2.80 13.42
CA GLU A 226 8.42 -2.62 14.87
C GLU A 226 7.28 -1.68 15.28
N ARG A 227 6.89 -0.79 14.40
CA ARG A 227 5.85 0.22 14.66
C ARG A 227 4.44 -0.28 14.32
N VAL A 228 4.31 -1.07 13.24
CA VAL A 228 3.00 -1.35 12.62
C VAL A 228 2.61 -2.83 12.57
N ARG A 229 3.51 -3.74 12.95
CA ARG A 229 3.25 -5.18 12.94
C ARG A 229 3.05 -5.75 14.35
N SER A 230 2.17 -6.75 14.46
CA SER A 230 2.09 -7.58 15.67
C SER A 230 3.34 -8.46 15.81
N GLU A 231 3.55 -9.05 16.99
CA GLU A 231 4.67 -9.98 17.20
C GLU A 231 4.59 -11.19 16.26
N GLU A 232 3.36 -11.66 15.97
CA GLU A 232 3.14 -12.75 15.01
C GLU A 232 3.50 -12.33 13.58
N ASP A 233 3.09 -11.12 13.17
CA ASP A 233 3.46 -10.57 11.83
C ASP A 233 4.97 -10.39 11.68
N LYS A 234 5.68 -10.00 12.75
CA LYS A 234 7.14 -9.86 12.75
C LYS A 234 7.84 -11.20 12.52
N ILE A 235 7.27 -12.28 13.04
CA ILE A 235 7.78 -13.64 12.81
C ILE A 235 7.50 -14.09 11.38
N LEU A 236 6.24 -13.92 10.92
CA LEU A 236 5.78 -14.32 9.59
C LEU A 236 6.52 -13.63 8.44
N TYR A 237 6.85 -12.36 8.63
CA TYR A 237 7.40 -11.49 7.59
C TYR A 237 8.79 -10.95 7.93
N ARG A 238 9.55 -11.65 8.77
CA ARG A 238 10.90 -11.23 9.18
C ARG A 238 11.83 -11.00 8.00
N SER A 239 11.79 -11.87 7.01
CA SER A 239 12.59 -11.76 5.78
C SER A 239 12.11 -10.68 4.82
N THR A 240 10.91 -10.13 5.06
CA THR A 240 10.31 -9.09 4.21
C THR A 240 9.81 -7.94 5.09
N PRO A 241 10.74 -7.15 5.67
CA PRO A 241 10.36 -5.98 6.46
C PRO A 241 9.53 -5.00 5.61
N MET A 242 8.60 -4.32 6.27
CA MET A 242 7.87 -3.22 5.65
C MET A 242 8.71 -1.96 5.74
N PHE A 243 8.90 -1.29 4.63
CA PHE A 243 9.56 0.01 4.57
C PHE A 243 8.55 1.14 4.33
N MET A 244 8.95 2.35 4.67
CA MET A 244 8.27 3.57 4.28
C MET A 244 9.20 4.40 3.40
N MET A 245 8.64 4.95 2.32
CA MET A 245 9.25 6.03 1.56
C MET A 245 8.36 7.25 1.59
N GLY A 246 8.97 8.41 1.78
CA GLY A 246 8.34 9.68 1.56
C GLY A 246 9.05 10.46 0.47
N ALA A 247 8.29 11.22 -0.30
CA ALA A 247 8.82 12.15 -1.29
C ALA A 247 8.04 13.48 -1.22
N GLU A 248 8.74 14.60 -1.45
CA GLU A 248 8.15 15.94 -1.44
C GLU A 248 8.33 16.57 -2.82
N LYS A 249 7.26 17.13 -3.37
CA LYS A 249 7.29 17.94 -4.59
C LYS A 249 7.78 19.35 -4.24
N LYS A 250 8.60 19.94 -5.13
CA LYS A 250 9.16 21.28 -4.96
C LYS A 250 8.11 22.38 -4.80
#